data_187a7af9f095f2d63e676a0edc232018
#
_entry.id   187a7af9f095f2d63e676a0edc232018
#
_cell.length_a   1.000
_cell.length_b   1.000
_cell.length_c   1.000
_cell.angle_alpha   90.00
_cell.angle_beta   90.00
_cell.angle_gamma   90.00
#
_symmetry.space_group_name_H-M   'P 1'
#
loop_
_entity.id
_entity.type
_entity.pdbx_description
1 polymer ?
#
loop_
_entity_poly.entity_id
_entity_poly.type
_entity_poly.pdbx_seq_one_letter_code
_entity_poly.pdbx_strand_id
1 'polypeptide(L)'
;MLILNSGGTFNKRYNELNGELEISFDNSAVEEIMHKTSLEYSLAGAVYKDSLEMDFNDRKMLADIIRESTEKYFVVIHGTDTMHLTAEFFDELFDDITIVLVGAMKPFEIDKVEASLNLGIALGFIQASPQNGIYISMSGYIKNYQNLEKNRFKGKFEIV
;
A
#
# COMPACT_ATOMS: atom_id res chain seq x y z
N MET A 1 -8.47 11.65 -4.23
CA MET A 1 -8.06 10.44 -3.47
C MET A 1 -6.87 10.74 -2.59
N LEU A 2 -6.73 10.03 -1.48
CA LEU A 2 -5.54 10.10 -0.62
C LEU A 2 -4.67 8.86 -0.81
N ILE A 3 -3.38 9.08 -1.07
CA ILE A 3 -2.36 8.04 -1.00
C ILE A 3 -1.66 8.18 0.35
N LEU A 4 -1.64 7.12 1.14
CA LEU A 4 -1.03 7.06 2.46
C LEU A 4 0.15 6.09 2.43
N ASN A 5 1.35 6.60 2.61
CA ASN A 5 2.57 5.79 2.62
C ASN A 5 2.90 5.36 4.06
N SER A 6 2.79 4.07 4.34
CA SER A 6 3.12 3.50 5.64
C SER A 6 4.46 2.74 5.68
N GLY A 7 5.23 2.79 4.59
CA GLY A 7 6.53 2.13 4.49
C GLY A 7 6.48 0.79 3.76
N GLY A 8 6.98 -0.27 4.40
CA GLY A 8 7.11 -1.59 3.78
C GLY A 8 8.22 -1.67 2.73
N THR A 9 8.34 -2.83 2.10
CA THR A 9 9.40 -3.08 1.10
C THR A 9 9.33 -2.12 -0.08
N PHE A 10 8.14 -1.69 -0.49
CA PHE A 10 7.95 -0.68 -1.54
C PHE A 10 8.83 0.56 -1.33
N ASN A 11 8.92 1.02 -0.07
CA ASN A 11 9.61 2.27 0.31
C ASN A 11 11.03 2.04 0.86
N LYS A 12 11.60 0.82 0.75
CA LYS A 12 12.97 0.56 1.18
C LYS A 12 13.97 1.11 0.18
N ARG A 13 15.12 1.55 0.73
CA ARG A 13 16.31 1.98 -0.02
C ARG A 13 17.55 1.30 0.49
N TYR A 14 18.52 1.17 -0.39
CA TYR A 14 19.83 0.66 -0.04
C TYR A 14 20.65 1.75 0.67
N ASN A 15 21.10 1.43 1.88
CA ASN A 15 22.01 2.27 2.64
C ASN A 15 23.46 1.86 2.33
N GLU A 16 24.19 2.69 1.60
CA GLU A 16 25.57 2.44 1.21
C GLU A 16 26.55 2.38 2.38
N LEU A 17 26.16 2.95 3.55
CA LEU A 17 27.05 2.98 4.72
C LEU A 17 27.11 1.65 5.46
N ASN A 18 26.00 0.92 5.49
CA ASN A 18 25.91 -0.37 6.21
C ASN A 18 25.59 -1.56 5.30
N GLY A 19 25.26 -1.33 4.04
CA GLY A 19 24.92 -2.37 3.08
C GLY A 19 23.53 -3.00 3.25
N GLU A 20 22.63 -2.36 3.97
CA GLU A 20 21.30 -2.88 4.28
C GLU A 20 20.19 -2.13 3.51
N LEU A 21 19.03 -2.80 3.39
CA LEU A 21 17.80 -2.18 2.90
C LEU A 21 17.01 -1.62 4.07
N GLU A 22 16.84 -0.32 4.10
CA GLU A 22 16.15 0.40 5.16
C GLU A 22 14.88 1.09 4.66
N ILE A 23 13.89 1.24 5.51
CA ILE A 23 12.68 2.03 5.20
C ILE A 23 13.08 3.50 5.07
N SER A 24 12.73 4.11 3.95
CA SER A 24 12.86 5.55 3.78
C SER A 24 11.70 6.28 4.46
N PHE A 25 12.00 7.41 5.10
CA PHE A 25 11.02 8.27 5.78
C PHE A 25 10.51 9.39 4.86
N ASP A 26 10.38 9.11 3.57
CA ASP A 26 9.86 10.04 2.57
C ASP A 26 8.92 9.33 1.57
N ASN A 27 8.33 10.11 0.69
CA ASN A 27 7.35 9.64 -0.29
C ASN A 27 7.89 9.60 -1.72
N SER A 28 9.18 9.77 -1.94
CA SER A 28 9.74 9.98 -3.29
C SER A 28 9.48 8.82 -4.26
N ALA A 29 9.40 7.57 -3.77
CA ALA A 29 9.05 6.42 -4.60
C ALA A 29 7.62 6.55 -5.18
N VAL A 30 6.67 6.97 -4.34
CA VAL A 30 5.30 7.23 -4.76
C VAL A 30 5.22 8.45 -5.67
N GLU A 31 5.89 9.54 -5.32
CA GLU A 31 5.94 10.77 -6.11
C GLU A 31 6.49 10.53 -7.51
N GLU A 32 7.56 9.74 -7.65
CA GLU A 32 8.15 9.43 -8.95
C GLU A 32 7.15 8.71 -9.87
N ILE A 33 6.33 7.80 -9.33
CA ILE A 33 5.27 7.13 -10.09
C ILE A 33 4.16 8.12 -10.42
N MET A 34 3.68 8.87 -9.42
CA MET A 34 2.54 9.79 -9.58
C MET A 34 2.84 10.93 -10.55
N HIS A 35 4.09 11.39 -10.66
CA HIS A 35 4.52 12.36 -11.67
C HIS A 35 4.36 11.87 -13.13
N LYS A 36 4.12 10.57 -13.35
CA LYS A 36 3.81 10.02 -14.68
C LYS A 36 2.31 9.97 -14.97
N THR A 37 1.50 10.44 -14.05
CA THR A 37 0.05 10.50 -14.18
C THR A 37 -0.44 11.94 -14.25
N SER A 38 -1.68 12.13 -14.66
CA SER A 38 -2.40 13.42 -14.56
C SER A 38 -3.50 13.35 -13.49
N LEU A 39 -3.41 12.41 -12.56
CA LEU A 39 -4.42 12.22 -11.52
C LEU A 39 -4.26 13.26 -10.43
N GLU A 40 -5.38 13.78 -9.93
CA GLU A 40 -5.40 14.59 -8.72
C GLU A 40 -5.37 13.70 -7.48
N TYR A 41 -4.43 13.94 -6.60
CA TYR A 41 -4.24 13.19 -5.37
C TYR A 41 -3.70 14.04 -4.23
N SER A 42 -3.94 13.62 -3.01
CA SER A 42 -3.20 14.04 -1.83
C SER A 42 -2.25 12.92 -1.42
N LEU A 43 -1.10 13.25 -0.87
CA LEU A 43 -0.10 12.29 -0.43
C LEU A 43 0.31 12.60 1.00
N ALA A 44 0.21 11.61 1.88
CA ALA A 44 0.68 11.70 3.25
C ALA A 44 1.55 10.47 3.58
N GLY A 45 2.49 10.66 4.49
CA GLY A 45 3.30 9.58 5.05
C GLY A 45 3.06 9.45 6.54
N ALA A 46 2.90 8.23 7.04
CA ALA A 46 2.74 7.94 8.45
C ALA A 46 3.24 6.52 8.76
N VAL A 47 3.73 6.34 9.98
CA VAL A 47 4.26 5.06 10.49
C VAL A 47 5.64 4.73 9.92
N TYR A 48 5.80 4.58 8.60
CA TYR A 48 7.07 4.23 7.93
C TYR A 48 7.79 3.04 8.57
N LYS A 49 7.11 1.90 8.66
CA LYS A 49 7.65 0.66 9.25
C LYS A 49 7.66 -0.50 8.28
N ASP A 50 8.49 -1.50 8.57
CA ASP A 50 8.26 -2.84 8.04
C ASP A 50 6.96 -3.39 8.65
N SER A 51 6.16 -4.08 7.86
CA SER A 51 4.85 -4.55 8.33
C SER A 51 4.95 -5.59 9.46
N LEU A 52 6.07 -6.28 9.58
CA LEU A 52 6.33 -7.18 10.73
C LEU A 52 6.54 -6.42 12.05
N GLU A 53 6.90 -5.15 11.97
CA GLU A 53 7.10 -4.28 13.13
C GLU A 53 5.85 -3.44 13.47
N MET A 54 4.81 -3.50 12.60
CA MET A 54 3.56 -2.77 12.84
C MET A 54 2.73 -3.43 13.93
N ASP A 55 2.34 -2.63 14.91
CA ASP A 55 1.43 -3.01 15.98
C ASP A 55 0.00 -2.46 15.77
N PHE A 56 -0.85 -2.65 16.77
CA PHE A 56 -2.22 -2.13 16.77
C PHE A 56 -2.27 -0.60 16.71
N ASN A 57 -1.36 0.10 17.41
CA ASN A 57 -1.36 1.56 17.44
C ASN A 57 -0.97 2.15 16.09
N ASP A 58 -0.06 1.50 15.37
CA ASP A 58 0.31 1.89 14.00
C ASP A 58 -0.90 1.80 13.06
N ARG A 59 -1.64 0.68 13.09
CA ARG A 59 -2.86 0.48 12.28
C ARG A 59 -3.95 1.47 12.65
N LYS A 60 -4.10 1.73 13.97
CA LYS A 60 -5.02 2.73 14.46
C LYS A 60 -4.65 4.14 13.97
N MET A 61 -3.38 4.51 13.96
CA MET A 61 -2.93 5.80 13.42
C MET A 61 -3.29 5.94 11.94
N LEU A 62 -3.08 4.91 11.13
CA LEU A 62 -3.49 4.91 9.72
C LEU A 62 -5.00 5.06 9.58
N ALA A 63 -5.79 4.35 10.39
CA ALA A 63 -7.25 4.44 10.37
C ALA A 63 -7.75 5.83 10.81
N ASP A 64 -7.11 6.46 11.79
CA ASP A 64 -7.46 7.80 12.25
C ASP A 64 -7.23 8.85 11.14
N ILE A 65 -6.12 8.75 10.39
CA ILE A 65 -5.86 9.61 9.22
C ILE A 65 -6.93 9.42 8.14
N ILE A 66 -7.31 8.17 7.85
CA ILE A 66 -8.37 7.86 6.89
C ILE A 66 -9.71 8.46 7.35
N ARG A 67 -10.05 8.31 8.62
CA ARG A 67 -11.32 8.81 9.21
C ARG A 67 -11.42 10.34 9.20
N GLU A 68 -10.31 11.04 9.40
CA GLU A 68 -10.26 12.50 9.38
C GLU A 68 -10.30 13.08 7.96
N SER A 69 -10.08 12.27 6.94
CA SER A 69 -10.13 12.67 5.54
C SER A 69 -11.56 12.74 5.02
N THR A 70 -11.82 13.66 4.12
CA THR A 70 -13.10 13.76 3.38
C THR A 70 -13.10 12.94 2.09
N GLU A 71 -12.02 12.25 1.79
CA GLU A 71 -11.88 11.43 0.59
C GLU A 71 -12.70 10.13 0.70
N LYS A 72 -13.07 9.58 -0.45
CA LYS A 72 -13.75 8.28 -0.54
C LYS A 72 -12.85 7.16 -1.04
N TYR A 73 -11.72 7.53 -1.62
CA TYR A 73 -10.78 6.60 -2.23
C TYR A 73 -9.41 6.75 -1.60
N PHE A 74 -8.88 5.63 -1.13
CA PHE A 74 -7.59 5.57 -0.46
C PHE A 74 -6.70 4.52 -1.10
N VAL A 75 -5.43 4.85 -1.25
CA VAL A 75 -4.37 3.87 -1.55
C VAL A 75 -3.42 3.87 -0.36
N VAL A 76 -3.16 2.71 0.23
CA VAL A 76 -2.24 2.57 1.36
C VAL A 76 -1.04 1.75 0.93
N ILE A 77 0.13 2.40 0.82
CA ILE A 77 1.39 1.70 0.60
C ILE A 77 1.78 0.99 1.88
N HIS A 78 1.97 -0.32 1.82
CA HIS A 78 2.11 -1.16 3.00
C HIS A 78 3.09 -2.33 2.77
N GLY A 79 3.71 -2.80 3.82
CA GLY A 79 4.53 -4.01 3.78
C GLY A 79 3.68 -5.26 3.56
N THR A 80 4.22 -6.21 2.80
CA THR A 80 3.44 -7.35 2.29
C THR A 80 3.17 -8.45 3.32
N ASP A 81 3.91 -8.49 4.44
CA ASP A 81 3.84 -9.62 5.39
C ASP A 81 2.60 -9.61 6.28
N THR A 82 2.13 -8.44 6.69
CA THR A 82 0.94 -8.27 7.52
C THR A 82 -0.12 -7.37 6.88
N MET A 83 -0.06 -7.19 5.56
CA MET A 83 -1.03 -6.42 4.79
C MET A 83 -2.46 -6.89 5.02
N HIS A 84 -2.69 -8.21 5.09
CA HIS A 84 -3.99 -8.79 5.35
C HIS A 84 -4.55 -8.43 6.74
N LEU A 85 -3.70 -8.34 7.79
CA LEU A 85 -4.13 -7.93 9.13
C LEU A 85 -4.56 -6.46 9.16
N THR A 86 -3.90 -5.60 8.38
CA THR A 86 -4.28 -4.21 8.24
C THR A 86 -5.56 -4.07 7.42
N ALA A 87 -5.73 -4.91 6.38
CA ALA A 87 -6.96 -4.96 5.59
C ALA A 87 -8.17 -5.39 6.43
N GLU A 88 -8.03 -6.45 7.23
CA GLU A 88 -9.06 -6.93 8.16
C GLU A 88 -9.43 -5.85 9.18
N PHE A 89 -8.43 -5.19 9.78
CA PHE A 89 -8.65 -4.09 10.70
C PHE A 89 -9.42 -2.93 10.08
N PHE A 90 -9.14 -2.58 8.82
CA PHE A 90 -9.88 -1.55 8.10
C PHE A 90 -11.31 -1.99 7.74
N ASP A 91 -11.51 -3.26 7.39
CA ASP A 91 -12.83 -3.81 7.06
C ASP A 91 -13.81 -3.77 8.24
N GLU A 92 -13.28 -3.91 9.47
CA GLU A 92 -14.07 -3.73 10.70
C GLU A 92 -14.49 -2.27 10.98
N LEU A 93 -13.80 -1.28 10.37
CA LEU A 93 -13.98 0.13 10.68
C LEU A 93 -14.65 0.95 9.58
N PHE A 94 -14.61 0.50 8.32
CA PHE A 94 -15.01 1.27 7.15
C PHE A 94 -15.88 0.44 6.21
N ASP A 95 -17.10 0.90 5.96
CA ASP A 95 -18.06 0.28 5.04
C ASP A 95 -18.52 1.21 3.89
N ASP A 96 -18.20 2.50 3.97
CA ASP A 96 -18.67 3.54 3.06
C ASP A 96 -17.58 4.13 2.15
N ILE A 97 -16.37 3.59 2.20
CA ILE A 97 -15.21 4.03 1.42
C ILE A 97 -14.51 2.87 0.70
N THR A 98 -13.61 3.18 -0.21
CA THR A 98 -12.75 2.20 -0.87
C THR A 98 -11.31 2.40 -0.44
N ILE A 99 -10.69 1.35 0.08
CA ILE A 99 -9.27 1.33 0.44
C ILE A 99 -8.57 0.23 -0.37
N VAL A 100 -7.48 0.58 -1.05
CA VAL A 100 -6.63 -0.37 -1.76
C VAL A 100 -5.25 -0.41 -1.11
N LEU A 101 -4.89 -1.53 -0.49
CA LEU A 101 -3.54 -1.75 0.00
C LEU A 101 -2.64 -2.18 -1.16
N VAL A 102 -1.46 -1.57 -1.24
CA VAL A 102 -0.48 -1.79 -2.29
C VAL A 102 0.89 -2.01 -1.66
N GLY A 103 1.64 -2.96 -2.17
CA GLY A 103 3.01 -3.20 -1.74
C GLY A 103 3.90 -3.60 -2.92
N ALA A 104 5.10 -4.03 -2.59
CA ALA A 104 6.02 -4.65 -3.54
C ALA A 104 6.86 -5.71 -2.83
N MET A 105 7.23 -6.76 -3.54
CA MET A 105 8.15 -7.80 -3.04
C MET A 105 9.59 -7.34 -3.10
N LYS A 106 9.88 -6.39 -3.98
CA LYS A 106 11.18 -5.72 -4.10
C LYS A 106 11.03 -4.21 -3.90
N PRO A 107 12.05 -3.54 -3.32
CA PRO A 107 12.05 -2.08 -3.23
C PRO A 107 11.87 -1.42 -4.60
N PHE A 108 11.11 -0.31 -4.64
CA PHE A 108 10.96 0.50 -5.85
C PHE A 108 12.32 0.93 -6.44
N GLU A 109 13.29 1.22 -5.59
CA GLU A 109 14.65 1.59 -6.01
C GLU A 109 15.31 0.48 -6.84
N ILE A 110 15.03 -0.80 -6.54
CA ILE A 110 15.63 -1.96 -7.20
C ILE A 110 14.78 -2.43 -8.39
N ASP A 111 13.47 -2.48 -8.22
CA ASP A 111 12.52 -2.93 -9.26
C ASP A 111 11.34 -1.96 -9.37
N LYS A 112 11.55 -0.92 -10.19
CA LYS A 112 10.51 0.08 -10.44
C LYS A 112 9.27 -0.49 -11.13
N VAL A 113 9.42 -1.59 -11.88
CA VAL A 113 8.33 -2.16 -12.67
C VAL A 113 7.26 -2.79 -11.77
N GLU A 114 7.65 -3.64 -10.81
CA GLU A 114 6.71 -4.29 -9.90
C GLU A 114 5.91 -3.28 -9.09
N ALA A 115 6.60 -2.38 -8.41
CA ALA A 115 5.98 -1.36 -7.56
C ALA A 115 5.03 -0.46 -8.38
N SER A 116 5.48 0.01 -9.56
CA SER A 116 4.67 0.84 -10.45
C SER A 116 3.45 0.09 -11.00
N LEU A 117 3.61 -1.20 -11.33
CA LEU A 117 2.49 -2.02 -11.80
C LEU A 117 1.41 -2.17 -10.73
N ASN A 118 1.81 -2.54 -9.51
CA ASN A 118 0.87 -2.74 -8.42
C ASN A 118 0.13 -1.43 -8.06
N LEU A 119 0.84 -0.30 -7.99
CA LEU A 119 0.23 1.00 -7.76
C LEU A 119 -0.65 1.41 -8.95
N GLY A 120 -0.18 1.24 -10.18
CA GLY A 120 -0.95 1.58 -11.39
C GLY A 120 -2.26 0.81 -11.51
N ILE A 121 -2.30 -0.48 -11.13
CA ILE A 121 -3.53 -1.28 -11.08
C ILE A 121 -4.49 -0.71 -10.05
N ALA A 122 -4.02 -0.34 -8.85
CA ALA A 122 -4.85 0.28 -7.81
C ALA A 122 -5.45 1.60 -8.29
N LEU A 123 -4.64 2.46 -8.92
CA LEU A 123 -5.09 3.73 -9.47
C LEU A 123 -6.15 3.55 -10.56
N GLY A 124 -5.93 2.62 -11.50
CA GLY A 124 -6.89 2.30 -12.55
C GLY A 124 -8.21 1.74 -12.01
N PHE A 125 -8.13 0.91 -10.97
CA PHE A 125 -9.31 0.37 -10.30
C PHE A 125 -10.15 1.46 -9.64
N ILE A 126 -9.51 2.39 -8.91
CA ILE A 126 -10.19 3.52 -8.29
C ILE A 126 -10.87 4.42 -9.34
N GLN A 127 -10.23 4.65 -10.51
CA GLN A 127 -10.81 5.43 -11.59
C GLN A 127 -12.09 4.79 -12.18
N ALA A 128 -12.24 3.48 -12.05
CA ALA A 128 -13.45 2.77 -12.47
C ALA A 128 -14.61 2.89 -11.46
N SER A 129 -14.46 3.68 -10.39
CA SER A 129 -15.47 3.87 -9.34
C SER A 129 -15.97 2.55 -8.77
N PRO A 130 -15.10 1.76 -8.16
CA PRO A 130 -15.45 0.44 -7.64
C PRO A 130 -16.46 0.53 -6.48
N GLN A 131 -17.03 -0.61 -6.13
CA GLN A 131 -17.80 -0.74 -4.90
C GLN A 131 -16.91 -0.49 -3.67
N ASN A 132 -17.49 0.09 -2.63
CA ASN A 132 -16.81 0.28 -1.36
C ASN A 132 -16.29 -1.06 -0.81
N GLY A 133 -15.19 -0.99 -0.08
CA GLY A 133 -14.56 -2.16 0.51
C GLY A 133 -13.04 -2.09 0.54
N ILE A 134 -12.45 -3.13 1.08
CA ILE A 134 -11.01 -3.22 1.27
C ILE A 134 -10.41 -4.20 0.24
N TYR A 135 -9.44 -3.72 -0.52
CA TYR A 135 -8.82 -4.44 -1.63
C TYR A 135 -7.31 -4.51 -1.45
N ILE A 136 -6.70 -5.50 -2.09
CA ILE A 136 -5.25 -5.62 -2.21
C ILE A 136 -4.88 -5.62 -3.70
N SER A 137 -3.89 -4.80 -4.07
CA SER A 137 -3.30 -4.76 -5.41
C SER A 137 -1.87 -5.28 -5.36
N MET A 138 -1.68 -6.54 -5.76
CA MET A 138 -0.38 -7.23 -5.73
C MET A 138 -0.28 -8.27 -6.85
N SER A 139 0.94 -8.46 -7.35
CA SER A 139 1.28 -9.52 -8.32
C SER A 139 0.41 -9.49 -9.60
N GLY A 140 -0.01 -8.28 -10.05
CA GLY A 140 -0.86 -8.11 -11.23
C GLY A 140 -2.36 -8.30 -10.97
N TYR A 141 -2.76 -8.60 -9.75
CA TYR A 141 -4.16 -8.73 -9.34
C TYR A 141 -4.62 -7.51 -8.53
N ILE A 142 -5.92 -7.24 -8.61
CA ILE A 142 -6.65 -6.49 -7.60
C ILE A 142 -7.88 -7.28 -7.20
N LYS A 143 -8.05 -7.55 -5.92
CA LYS A 143 -9.15 -8.33 -5.36
C LYS A 143 -9.54 -7.77 -3.99
N ASN A 144 -10.78 -8.07 -3.56
CA ASN A 144 -11.11 -7.95 -2.16
C ASN A 144 -10.05 -8.71 -1.33
N TYR A 145 -9.63 -8.14 -0.20
CA TYR A 145 -8.50 -8.66 0.58
C TYR A 145 -8.66 -10.13 1.00
N GLN A 146 -9.90 -10.60 1.17
CA GLN A 146 -10.20 -11.99 1.52
C GLN A 146 -9.92 -12.99 0.40
N ASN A 147 -9.77 -12.51 -0.84
CA ASN A 147 -9.59 -13.35 -2.03
C ASN A 147 -8.17 -13.26 -2.62
N LEU A 148 -7.21 -12.67 -1.89
CA LEU A 148 -5.83 -12.54 -2.35
C LEU A 148 -4.86 -12.66 -1.19
N GLU A 149 -4.05 -13.72 -1.18
CA GLU A 149 -3.11 -14.01 -0.11
C GLU A 149 -1.67 -14.11 -0.57
N LYS A 150 -0.73 -13.76 0.35
CA LYS A 150 0.70 -13.91 0.12
C LYS A 150 1.13 -15.36 0.28
N ASN A 151 1.52 -15.99 -0.83
CA ASN A 151 2.23 -17.27 -0.80
C ASN A 151 3.71 -17.03 -0.48
N ARG A 152 4.10 -17.26 0.77
CA ARG A 152 5.47 -17.02 1.24
C ARG A 152 6.50 -17.95 0.58
N PHE A 153 6.12 -19.16 0.16
CA PHE A 153 7.02 -20.10 -0.52
C PHE A 153 7.33 -19.68 -1.95
N LYS A 154 6.37 -19.04 -2.62
CA LYS A 154 6.52 -18.58 -4.00
C LYS A 154 6.93 -17.11 -4.11
N GLY A 155 6.91 -16.36 -3.01
CA GLY A 155 7.22 -14.94 -3.00
C GLY A 155 6.27 -14.08 -3.84
N LYS A 156 4.98 -14.44 -3.88
CA LYS A 156 3.96 -13.72 -4.65
C LYS A 156 2.57 -13.84 -4.01
N PHE A 157 1.65 -13.00 -4.45
CA PHE A 157 0.24 -13.10 -4.07
C PHE A 157 -0.52 -13.99 -5.05
N GLU A 158 -1.44 -14.79 -4.54
CA GLU A 158 -2.27 -15.73 -5.30
C GLU A 158 -3.73 -15.60 -4.88
N ILE A 159 -4.64 -15.85 -5.82
CA ILE A 159 -6.08 -15.89 -5.56
C ILE A 159 -6.40 -17.12 -4.70
N VAL A 160 -7.22 -16.93 -3.66
CA VAL A 160 -7.69 -17.96 -2.75
C VAL A 160 -9.20 -18.08 -2.80
#